data_91e4559d43ba552d22df2dbde2726d45
#
_entry.id   91e4559d43ba552d22df2dbde2726d45
#
_cell.length_a   1.000
_cell.length_b   1.000
_cell.length_c   1.000
_cell.angle_alpha   90.00
_cell.angle_beta   90.00
_cell.angle_gamma   90.00
#
_symmetry.space_group_name_H-M   'P 1'
#
loop_
_entity.id
_entity.type
_entity.pdbx_description
1 polymer ?
#
loop_
_entity_poly.entity_id
_entity_poly.type
_entity_poly.pdbx_seq_one_letter_code
_entity_poly.pdbx_strand_id
1 'polypeptide(L)'
;MDIKFRITKYLAVSALAMLLLGACSKNNIYINYPDEENNGGSSGSGNDDNNGNPTKENALITFSASVEGRNITRAVSPMGKGLQSWLCAYTANTSNNITGAPVAQGNYVTSSPGVLTGNLGYKMYLSNAIYSFYAVSCNSTSPAPTFTNGLSEPLSNGVDYLWWHAVHQDIASSQINIPITYQHAATQVVVAIAGGENITLNKILSATITPPKPGAIMDLSTGIITSEVSYDKAADMGINDFTVQYIMLPVKSSSPMTLTLELMVNGESFSRTYTTPLTPPNNLLSAGNSYLFRAVINENSISFANVSVKEWTEVDESGNPLYPVQD
;
A
#
# COMPACT_ATOMS: atom_id res chain seq x y z
N MET A 1 5.89 59.36 22.68
CA MET A 1 5.28 60.04 21.55
C MET A 1 5.60 59.18 20.33
N ASP A 2 4.79 58.49 19.89
CA ASP A 2 3.65 57.89 19.40
C ASP A 2 3.93 56.49 18.81
N ILE A 3 3.44 55.52 19.52
CA ILE A 3 3.22 54.15 18.96
C ILE A 3 1.80 54.20 18.39
N LYS A 4 1.65 54.23 17.10
CA LYS A 4 0.36 53.91 16.43
C LYS A 4 0.54 53.27 15.08
N PHE A 5 -0.17 52.10 14.93
CA PHE A 5 -0.69 51.47 13.72
C PHE A 5 0.27 50.82 12.73
N ARG A 6 0.36 49.48 12.83
CA ARG A 6 0.27 48.58 11.66
C ARG A 6 -0.29 47.21 12.04
N ILE A 7 -1.57 47.17 12.39
CA ILE A 7 -2.38 45.96 12.37
C ILE A 7 -3.47 46.21 11.33
N THR A 8 -3.27 45.86 10.11
CA THR A 8 -4.31 45.65 9.06
C THR A 8 -3.63 45.23 7.78
N LYS A 9 -3.27 43.94 7.64
CA LYS A 9 -2.99 43.29 6.34
C LYS A 9 -2.92 41.73 6.41
N TYR A 10 -3.69 41.10 7.27
CA TYR A 10 -3.81 39.61 7.25
C TYR A 10 -5.27 39.15 7.37
N LEU A 11 -6.15 39.74 6.55
CA LEU A 11 -7.56 39.33 6.49
C LEU A 11 -8.10 39.42 5.06
N ALA A 12 -7.40 38.82 4.08
CA ALA A 12 -7.92 38.72 2.72
C ALA A 12 -7.27 37.57 1.88
N VAL A 13 -6.92 36.41 2.45
CA VAL A 13 -6.46 35.22 1.67
C VAL A 13 -7.13 33.91 2.13
N SER A 14 -8.26 33.96 2.81
CA SER A 14 -8.97 32.75 3.23
C SER A 14 -10.34 32.55 2.57
N ALA A 15 -10.60 33.12 1.41
CA ALA A 15 -11.90 33.01 0.73
C ALA A 15 -11.84 32.55 -0.73
N LEU A 16 -10.76 31.86 -1.18
CA LEU A 16 -10.69 31.36 -2.56
C LEU A 16 -10.14 29.92 -2.67
N ALA A 17 -10.37 29.08 -1.65
CA ALA A 17 -10.01 27.66 -1.68
C ALA A 17 -11.21 26.73 -1.44
N MET A 18 -12.43 27.16 -1.75
CA MET A 18 -13.65 26.33 -1.60
C MET A 18 -14.51 26.34 -2.87
N LEU A 19 -13.95 26.03 -4.01
CA LEU A 19 -14.74 25.83 -5.26
C LEU A 19 -14.04 24.90 -6.25
N LEU A 20 -13.51 23.75 -5.81
CA LEU A 20 -13.15 22.60 -6.67
C LEU A 20 -13.39 21.27 -5.97
N LEU A 21 -14.54 21.10 -5.33
CA LEU A 21 -15.05 19.81 -4.87
C LEU A 21 -16.41 19.56 -5.53
N GLY A 22 -16.40 19.25 -6.80
CA GLY A 22 -17.58 18.98 -7.58
C GLY A 22 -17.36 17.94 -8.65
N ALA A 23 -16.90 16.74 -8.27
CA ALA A 23 -17.07 15.54 -9.08
C ALA A 23 -17.15 14.33 -8.16
N CYS A 24 -18.14 14.30 -7.28
CA CYS A 24 -18.56 13.08 -6.61
C CYS A 24 -19.30 12.24 -7.67
N SER A 25 -18.58 11.30 -8.32
CA SER A 25 -19.21 10.18 -8.99
C SER A 25 -20.07 9.44 -7.97
N LYS A 26 -21.38 9.44 -8.16
CA LYS A 26 -22.31 8.61 -7.39
C LYS A 26 -22.05 7.15 -7.76
N ASN A 27 -21.13 6.50 -7.07
CA ASN A 27 -21.11 5.05 -7.03
C ASN A 27 -22.33 4.61 -6.22
N ASN A 28 -23.33 4.10 -6.90
CA ASN A 28 -24.47 3.46 -6.25
C ASN A 28 -23.96 2.22 -5.50
N ILE A 29 -23.73 2.38 -4.22
CA ILE A 29 -23.52 1.26 -3.31
C ILE A 29 -24.91 0.67 -3.09
N TYR A 30 -25.21 -0.46 -3.70
CA TYR A 30 -26.39 -1.25 -3.35
C TYR A 30 -26.18 -1.84 -1.97
N ILE A 31 -26.69 -1.14 -0.96
CA ILE A 31 -26.79 -1.67 0.40
C ILE A 31 -28.10 -2.43 0.45
N ASN A 32 -28.06 -3.75 0.33
CA ASN A 32 -29.20 -4.59 0.68
C ASN A 32 -29.27 -4.64 2.21
N TYR A 33 -30.17 -3.87 2.79
CA TYR A 33 -30.60 -4.08 4.18
C TYR A 33 -31.61 -5.21 4.19
N PRO A 34 -31.54 -6.18 5.11
CA PRO A 34 -32.66 -7.08 5.35
C PRO A 34 -33.82 -6.26 5.96
N ASP A 35 -35.01 -6.37 5.38
CA ASP A 35 -36.21 -5.73 5.87
C ASP A 35 -36.45 -6.14 7.31
N GLU A 36 -36.70 -5.16 8.21
CA GLU A 36 -37.20 -5.41 9.56
C GLU A 36 -38.57 -6.08 9.46
N GLU A 37 -38.71 -7.24 10.08
CA GLU A 37 -39.97 -7.96 10.18
C GLU A 37 -41.06 -7.09 10.80
N ASN A 38 -42.03 -6.70 9.98
CA ASN A 38 -43.26 -6.09 10.44
C ASN A 38 -44.24 -7.21 10.82
N ASN A 39 -44.34 -7.47 12.11
CA ASN A 39 -45.20 -8.47 12.70
C ASN A 39 -46.66 -7.97 12.71
N GLY A 40 -47.43 -8.33 11.71
CA GLY A 40 -48.88 -8.04 11.63
C GLY A 40 -49.67 -9.22 11.09
N GLY A 41 -50.26 -9.98 11.98
CA GLY A 41 -51.02 -11.18 11.64
C GLY A 41 -52.26 -10.93 10.79
N SER A 42 -52.53 -11.86 9.87
CA SER A 42 -53.90 -12.19 9.43
C SER A 42 -53.94 -13.63 8.90
N SER A 43 -54.84 -14.40 9.46
CA SER A 43 -55.21 -15.77 9.10
C SER A 43 -55.84 -15.85 7.71
N GLY A 44 -55.36 -16.78 6.88
CA GLY A 44 -55.99 -17.16 5.60
C GLY A 44 -55.53 -18.56 5.17
N SER A 45 -56.46 -19.51 5.26
CA SER A 45 -56.35 -20.89 4.78
C SER A 45 -56.14 -20.95 3.27
N GLY A 46 -55.17 -21.72 2.82
CA GLY A 46 -54.97 -22.06 1.39
C GLY A 46 -53.90 -23.15 1.25
N ASN A 47 -54.30 -24.33 0.84
CA ASN A 47 -53.43 -25.40 0.41
C ASN A 47 -52.56 -24.92 -0.71
N ASP A 48 -51.26 -25.08 -0.57
CA ASP A 48 -50.35 -25.10 -1.72
C ASP A 48 -49.15 -25.99 -1.47
N ASP A 49 -48.88 -26.82 -2.43
CA ASP A 49 -47.77 -27.75 -2.58
C ASP A 49 -46.43 -26.99 -2.49
N ASN A 50 -45.88 -26.97 -1.31
CA ASN A 50 -44.60 -26.33 -1.05
C ASN A 50 -43.44 -27.26 -1.47
N ASN A 51 -43.10 -27.24 -2.75
CA ASN A 51 -41.82 -27.69 -3.20
C ASN A 51 -40.78 -26.62 -2.77
N GLY A 52 -40.47 -26.58 -1.49
CA GLY A 52 -39.59 -25.63 -0.86
C GLY A 52 -38.18 -25.75 -1.36
N ASN A 53 -37.89 -24.99 -2.39
CA ASN A 53 -36.49 -24.65 -2.72
C ASN A 53 -35.94 -23.83 -1.55
N PRO A 54 -34.93 -24.31 -0.79
CA PRO A 54 -34.41 -23.56 0.33
C PRO A 54 -33.93 -22.21 -0.21
N THR A 55 -34.50 -21.14 0.34
CA THR A 55 -33.96 -19.79 0.13
C THR A 55 -32.46 -19.84 0.44
N LYS A 56 -31.62 -19.60 -0.59
CA LYS A 56 -30.17 -19.61 -0.43
C LYS A 56 -29.82 -18.54 0.60
N GLU A 57 -29.51 -18.99 1.81
CA GLU A 57 -29.02 -18.08 2.84
C GLU A 57 -27.68 -17.50 2.38
N ASN A 58 -27.55 -16.19 2.44
CA ASN A 58 -26.29 -15.53 2.12
C ASN A 58 -25.30 -15.76 3.27
N ALA A 59 -24.10 -16.19 2.93
CA ALA A 59 -23.01 -16.37 3.87
C ALA A 59 -22.41 -15.02 4.27
N LEU A 60 -22.20 -14.78 5.55
CA LEU A 60 -21.40 -13.67 6.05
C LEU A 60 -19.91 -13.97 5.88
N ILE A 61 -19.20 -13.17 5.12
CA ILE A 61 -17.77 -13.28 4.92
C ILE A 61 -17.03 -12.32 5.84
N THR A 62 -16.14 -12.86 6.65
CA THR A 62 -15.24 -12.09 7.53
C THR A 62 -13.80 -12.33 7.12
N PHE A 63 -12.90 -11.42 7.51
CA PHE A 63 -11.49 -11.47 7.09
C PHE A 63 -10.58 -11.22 8.28
N SER A 64 -9.44 -11.91 8.27
CA SER A 64 -8.28 -11.61 9.10
C SER A 64 -7.08 -11.31 8.19
N ALA A 65 -6.21 -10.39 8.58
CA ALA A 65 -5.14 -9.91 7.73
C ALA A 65 -3.77 -9.97 8.41
N SER A 66 -2.80 -10.46 7.67
CA SER A 66 -1.39 -10.47 8.02
C SER A 66 -0.58 -10.00 6.81
N VAL A 67 0.66 -9.60 7.04
CA VAL A 67 1.61 -9.22 6.01
C VAL A 67 2.77 -10.21 6.02
N GLU A 68 3.17 -10.69 4.85
CA GLU A 68 4.30 -11.61 4.70
C GLU A 68 5.62 -10.83 4.80
N GLY A 69 6.42 -11.12 5.85
CA GLY A 69 7.83 -10.76 5.89
C GLY A 69 8.62 -11.72 5.01
N ARG A 70 9.46 -11.23 4.12
CA ARG A 70 10.32 -12.07 3.26
C ARG A 70 11.59 -12.49 4.00
N ASN A 71 11.46 -13.48 4.87
CA ASN A 71 12.60 -14.23 5.38
C ASN A 71 12.54 -15.68 4.92
N ILE A 72 13.69 -16.34 4.95
CA ILE A 72 13.82 -17.79 4.81
C ILE A 72 12.91 -18.53 5.80
N THR A 73 12.51 -17.89 6.89
CA THR A 73 11.58 -18.38 7.92
C THR A 73 10.11 -18.02 7.69
N ARG A 74 9.76 -17.22 6.65
CA ARG A 74 8.37 -16.76 6.37
C ARG A 74 7.66 -16.23 7.61
N ALA A 75 8.28 -15.31 8.32
CA ALA A 75 7.60 -14.62 9.41
C ALA A 75 6.39 -13.85 8.85
N VAL A 76 5.22 -14.10 9.41
CA VAL A 76 3.97 -13.43 9.04
C VAL A 76 3.58 -12.60 10.25
N SER A 77 3.43 -11.28 10.06
CA SER A 77 3.00 -10.37 11.12
C SER A 77 1.54 -9.96 10.93
N PRO A 78 0.74 -9.86 12.01
CA PRO A 78 -0.59 -9.28 11.91
C PRO A 78 -0.51 -7.87 11.30
N MET A 79 -1.39 -7.57 10.36
CA MET A 79 -1.50 -6.21 9.79
C MET A 79 -1.79 -5.21 10.91
N GLY A 80 -1.07 -4.09 10.97
CA GLY A 80 -1.16 -3.07 12.03
C GLY A 80 -2.58 -2.49 12.16
N LYS A 81 -2.92 -1.91 13.33
CA LYS A 81 -4.22 -1.29 13.58
C LYS A 81 -4.41 -0.01 12.77
N GLY A 82 -5.62 0.24 12.29
CA GLY A 82 -6.00 1.48 11.58
C GLY A 82 -5.70 1.48 10.09
N LEU A 83 -5.05 0.43 9.57
CA LEU A 83 -4.69 0.34 8.16
C LEU A 83 -5.90 -0.02 7.31
N GLN A 84 -6.01 0.62 6.13
CA GLN A 84 -7.14 0.41 5.22
C GLN A 84 -6.83 -0.65 4.15
N SER A 85 -7.87 -1.39 3.78
CA SER A 85 -7.85 -2.37 2.70
C SER A 85 -9.13 -2.30 1.90
N TRP A 86 -9.04 -2.48 0.58
CA TRP A 86 -10.18 -2.74 -0.27
C TRP A 86 -10.22 -4.23 -0.61
N LEU A 87 -11.39 -4.86 -0.45
CA LEU A 87 -11.62 -6.27 -0.70
C LEU A 87 -12.78 -6.43 -1.68
N CYS A 88 -12.64 -7.41 -2.58
CA CYS A 88 -13.69 -7.72 -3.53
C CYS A 88 -13.76 -9.23 -3.81
N ALA A 89 -14.93 -9.65 -4.30
CA ALA A 89 -15.23 -11.01 -4.73
C ALA A 89 -15.76 -10.99 -6.16
N TYR A 90 -15.27 -11.89 -6.99
CA TYR A 90 -15.77 -12.16 -8.34
C TYR A 90 -16.28 -13.60 -8.39
N THR A 91 -17.30 -13.89 -9.20
CA THR A 91 -17.65 -15.27 -9.50
C THR A 91 -16.44 -15.96 -10.15
N ALA A 92 -16.05 -17.11 -9.60
CA ALA A 92 -14.91 -17.86 -10.13
C ALA A 92 -15.17 -18.31 -11.58
N ASN A 93 -14.14 -18.21 -12.41
CA ASN A 93 -14.14 -18.73 -13.77
C ASN A 93 -12.87 -19.54 -14.01
N THR A 94 -12.87 -20.39 -15.02
CA THR A 94 -11.76 -21.30 -15.33
C THR A 94 -10.47 -20.62 -15.73
N SER A 95 -10.54 -19.35 -16.17
CA SER A 95 -9.38 -18.58 -16.67
C SER A 95 -8.78 -17.66 -15.60
N ASN A 96 -9.43 -17.50 -14.44
CA ASN A 96 -9.09 -16.52 -13.40
C ASN A 96 -9.03 -15.05 -13.90
N ASN A 97 -9.55 -14.79 -15.09
CA ASN A 97 -9.59 -13.45 -15.66
C ASN A 97 -10.65 -12.60 -14.95
N ILE A 98 -10.27 -11.42 -14.55
CA ILE A 98 -11.20 -10.43 -13.99
C ILE A 98 -11.88 -9.71 -15.14
N THR A 99 -13.20 -9.89 -15.24
CA THR A 99 -14.04 -9.21 -16.25
C THR A 99 -15.26 -8.61 -15.57
N GLY A 100 -15.56 -7.36 -15.91
CA GLY A 100 -16.71 -6.65 -15.34
C GLY A 100 -16.53 -6.20 -13.89
N ALA A 101 -17.66 -5.96 -13.22
CA ALA A 101 -17.67 -5.52 -11.82
C ALA A 101 -17.62 -6.72 -10.86
N PRO A 102 -17.04 -6.56 -9.65
CA PRO A 102 -17.11 -7.59 -8.62
C PRO A 102 -18.56 -7.79 -8.15
N VAL A 103 -18.89 -9.01 -7.74
CA VAL A 103 -20.22 -9.34 -7.18
C VAL A 103 -20.42 -8.76 -5.77
N ALA A 104 -19.31 -8.54 -5.04
CA ALA A 104 -19.29 -7.81 -3.77
C ALA A 104 -17.92 -7.12 -3.61
N GLN A 105 -17.92 -5.95 -3.00
CA GLN A 105 -16.71 -5.20 -2.69
C GLN A 105 -16.96 -4.25 -1.51
N GLY A 106 -15.90 -3.95 -0.76
CA GLY A 106 -15.98 -3.00 0.34
C GLY A 106 -14.63 -2.56 0.85
N ASN A 107 -14.64 -1.42 1.53
CA ASN A 107 -13.48 -0.92 2.25
C ASN A 107 -13.50 -1.47 3.68
N TYR A 108 -12.35 -1.88 4.16
CA TYR A 108 -12.14 -2.43 5.49
C TYR A 108 -11.03 -1.65 6.20
N VAL A 109 -11.05 -1.70 7.52
CA VAL A 109 -10.02 -1.15 8.38
C VAL A 109 -9.64 -2.18 9.44
N THR A 110 -8.38 -2.27 9.79
CA THR A 110 -7.94 -3.10 10.91
C THR A 110 -8.38 -2.46 12.23
N SER A 111 -9.43 -2.99 12.87
CA SER A 111 -9.95 -2.51 14.16
C SER A 111 -9.00 -2.84 15.33
N SER A 112 -8.27 -3.94 15.21
CA SER A 112 -7.12 -4.35 16.04
C SER A 112 -6.12 -5.09 15.13
N PRO A 113 -4.87 -5.32 15.56
CA PRO A 113 -3.88 -6.00 14.73
C PRO A 113 -4.44 -7.31 14.15
N GLY A 114 -4.43 -7.40 12.83
CA GLY A 114 -4.90 -8.58 12.09
C GLY A 114 -6.41 -8.76 11.96
N VAL A 115 -7.24 -7.90 12.53
CA VAL A 115 -8.72 -8.02 12.46
C VAL A 115 -9.29 -6.97 11.52
N LEU A 116 -9.77 -7.39 10.35
CA LEU A 116 -10.43 -6.51 9.37
C LEU A 116 -11.93 -6.36 9.69
N THR A 117 -12.36 -5.12 9.82
CA THR A 117 -13.77 -4.75 10.02
C THR A 117 -14.20 -3.84 8.86
N GLY A 118 -15.37 -4.12 8.29
CA GLY A 118 -15.90 -3.29 7.21
C GLY A 118 -16.10 -1.84 7.63
N ASN A 119 -15.63 -0.92 6.82
CA ASN A 119 -15.74 0.51 7.09
C ASN A 119 -17.22 0.91 7.14
N LEU A 120 -17.59 1.80 8.06
CA LEU A 120 -18.97 2.25 8.29
C LEU A 120 -19.98 1.10 8.53
N GLY A 121 -19.52 -0.03 9.08
CA GLY A 121 -20.38 -1.17 9.37
C GLY A 121 -20.67 -2.08 8.17
N TYR A 122 -19.97 -1.90 7.05
CA TYR A 122 -20.12 -2.77 5.88
C TYR A 122 -19.91 -4.24 6.25
N LYS A 123 -20.75 -5.12 5.69
CA LYS A 123 -20.63 -6.57 5.80
C LYS A 123 -20.73 -7.18 4.41
N MET A 124 -19.83 -8.06 4.07
CA MET A 124 -19.87 -8.79 2.81
C MET A 124 -20.74 -10.04 2.96
N TYR A 125 -21.79 -10.13 2.17
CA TYR A 125 -22.65 -11.30 2.08
C TYR A 125 -22.59 -11.90 0.68
N LEU A 126 -22.43 -13.21 0.58
CA LEU A 126 -22.38 -13.94 -0.69
C LEU A 126 -23.31 -15.16 -0.66
N SER A 127 -23.98 -15.44 -1.75
CA SER A 127 -24.74 -16.68 -1.92
C SER A 127 -23.80 -17.89 -2.07
N ASN A 128 -24.31 -19.09 -1.79
CA ASN A 128 -23.54 -20.33 -1.97
C ASN A 128 -23.12 -20.51 -3.44
N ALA A 129 -21.83 -20.31 -3.68
CA ALA A 129 -21.18 -20.48 -4.99
C ALA A 129 -19.64 -20.44 -4.82
N ILE A 130 -18.92 -20.56 -5.91
CA ILE A 130 -17.45 -20.49 -5.94
C ILE A 130 -17.04 -19.08 -6.36
N TYR A 131 -16.16 -18.46 -5.57
CA TYR A 131 -15.69 -17.09 -5.78
C TYR A 131 -14.17 -17.00 -5.80
N SER A 132 -13.66 -15.98 -6.48
CA SER A 132 -12.28 -15.54 -6.39
C SER A 132 -12.24 -14.20 -5.64
N PHE A 133 -11.45 -14.14 -4.56
CA PHE A 133 -11.28 -12.98 -3.73
C PHE A 133 -9.96 -12.28 -4.01
N TYR A 134 -9.99 -10.96 -3.94
CA TYR A 134 -8.81 -10.12 -4.07
C TYR A 134 -8.82 -9.04 -2.99
N ALA A 135 -7.65 -8.68 -2.53
CA ALA A 135 -7.47 -7.62 -1.54
C ALA A 135 -6.27 -6.75 -1.88
N VAL A 136 -6.41 -5.44 -1.72
CA VAL A 136 -5.35 -4.46 -1.91
C VAL A 136 -5.35 -3.45 -0.77
N SER A 137 -4.15 -3.05 -0.34
CA SER A 137 -3.92 -2.04 0.68
C SER A 137 -2.72 -1.17 0.30
N CYS A 138 -2.71 0.07 0.80
CA CYS A 138 -1.53 0.94 0.76
C CYS A 138 -0.66 0.80 2.02
N ASN A 139 -0.89 -0.21 2.84
CA ASN A 139 -0.26 -0.40 4.16
C ASN A 139 -0.28 0.87 5.02
N SER A 140 -1.35 1.63 4.95
CA SER A 140 -1.51 2.93 5.62
C SER A 140 -2.98 3.22 5.92
N THR A 141 -3.25 4.39 6.51
CA THR A 141 -4.61 4.90 6.71
C THR A 141 -5.23 5.48 5.43
N SER A 142 -4.49 5.53 4.32
CA SER A 142 -4.99 5.95 3.02
C SER A 142 -5.83 4.86 2.37
N PRO A 143 -6.84 5.20 1.56
CA PRO A 143 -7.62 4.21 0.82
C PRO A 143 -6.73 3.47 -0.19
N ALA A 144 -7.10 2.24 -0.49
CA ALA A 144 -6.50 1.49 -1.59
C ALA A 144 -6.83 2.15 -2.94
N PRO A 145 -6.00 1.94 -3.99
CA PRO A 145 -6.29 2.43 -5.33
C PRO A 145 -7.60 1.84 -5.86
N THR A 146 -8.27 2.58 -6.74
CA THR A 146 -9.48 2.11 -7.43
C THR A 146 -9.13 1.18 -8.59
N PHE A 147 -10.02 0.23 -8.88
CA PHE A 147 -9.84 -0.74 -9.96
C PHE A 147 -11.01 -0.69 -10.95
N THR A 148 -10.68 -0.76 -12.24
CA THR A 148 -11.65 -0.88 -13.33
C THR A 148 -11.26 -2.06 -14.21
N ASN A 149 -12.16 -3.05 -14.36
CA ASN A 149 -11.88 -4.29 -15.12
C ASN A 149 -10.57 -4.99 -14.69
N GLY A 150 -10.28 -5.01 -13.40
CA GLY A 150 -9.08 -5.64 -12.85
C GLY A 150 -7.78 -4.84 -12.97
N LEU A 151 -7.82 -3.63 -13.51
CA LEU A 151 -6.64 -2.74 -13.59
C LEU A 151 -6.79 -1.57 -12.63
N SER A 152 -5.71 -1.23 -11.92
CA SER A 152 -5.72 -0.10 -10.99
C SER A 152 -5.74 1.24 -11.73
N GLU A 153 -6.13 2.29 -11.03
CA GLU A 153 -5.72 3.66 -11.39
C GLU A 153 -4.19 3.79 -11.37
N PRO A 154 -3.63 4.86 -11.96
CA PRO A 154 -2.19 5.11 -11.95
C PRO A 154 -1.61 5.17 -10.54
N LEU A 155 -0.58 4.37 -10.28
CA LEU A 155 0.08 4.25 -8.98
C LEU A 155 1.22 5.26 -8.82
N SER A 156 1.55 5.57 -7.57
CA SER A 156 2.61 6.51 -7.19
C SER A 156 3.74 5.82 -6.42
N ASN A 157 4.94 6.41 -6.44
CA ASN A 157 6.03 6.03 -5.54
C ASN A 157 5.76 6.50 -4.10
N GLY A 158 6.53 6.00 -3.14
CA GLY A 158 6.37 6.32 -1.72
C GLY A 158 5.26 5.55 -1.02
N VAL A 159 4.63 4.58 -1.69
CA VAL A 159 3.50 3.81 -1.17
C VAL A 159 3.86 2.33 -1.13
N ASP A 160 3.63 1.70 0.01
CA ASP A 160 3.77 0.26 0.19
C ASP A 160 2.49 -0.45 -0.24
N TYR A 161 2.38 -0.76 -1.52
CA TYR A 161 1.24 -1.50 -2.05
C TYR A 161 1.31 -2.96 -1.63
N LEU A 162 0.27 -3.40 -0.92
CA LEU A 162 0.04 -4.78 -0.53
C LEU A 162 -1.04 -5.39 -1.40
N TRP A 163 -0.83 -6.65 -1.81
CA TRP A 163 -1.77 -7.38 -2.64
C TRP A 163 -1.94 -8.82 -2.14
N TRP A 164 -3.13 -9.38 -2.34
CA TRP A 164 -3.45 -10.76 -2.03
C TRP A 164 -4.61 -11.26 -2.89
N HIS A 165 -4.63 -12.56 -3.15
CA HIS A 165 -5.76 -13.25 -3.78
C HIS A 165 -6.01 -14.65 -3.20
N ALA A 166 -7.25 -15.11 -3.32
CA ALA A 166 -7.64 -16.51 -3.15
C ALA A 166 -8.67 -16.87 -4.23
N VAL A 167 -8.30 -17.75 -5.12
CA VAL A 167 -9.17 -18.17 -6.22
C VAL A 167 -9.94 -19.46 -5.86
N HIS A 168 -11.11 -19.65 -6.48
CA HIS A 168 -11.94 -20.85 -6.35
C HIS A 168 -12.33 -21.21 -4.90
N GLN A 169 -12.69 -20.20 -4.09
CA GLN A 169 -13.17 -20.41 -2.73
C GLN A 169 -14.65 -20.82 -2.76
N ASP A 170 -14.96 -21.99 -2.23
CA ASP A 170 -16.33 -22.50 -2.10
C ASP A 170 -17.02 -21.90 -0.88
N ILE A 171 -18.12 -21.17 -1.10
CA ILE A 171 -18.94 -20.54 -0.06
C ILE A 171 -20.15 -21.45 0.19
N ALA A 172 -20.02 -22.39 1.12
CA ALA A 172 -21.02 -23.40 1.43
C ALA A 172 -21.58 -23.31 2.86
N SER A 173 -21.08 -22.38 3.70
CA SER A 173 -21.49 -22.20 5.10
C SER A 173 -22.08 -20.80 5.32
N SER A 174 -22.94 -20.64 6.31
CA SER A 174 -23.58 -19.36 6.66
C SER A 174 -22.60 -18.27 7.15
N GLN A 175 -21.43 -18.67 7.64
CA GLN A 175 -20.35 -17.75 8.03
C GLN A 175 -19.00 -18.37 7.70
N ILE A 176 -18.13 -17.58 7.06
CA ILE A 176 -16.79 -18.00 6.66
C ILE A 176 -15.81 -16.90 7.00
N ASN A 177 -14.68 -17.25 7.65
CA ASN A 177 -13.53 -16.37 7.80
C ASN A 177 -12.46 -16.73 6.76
N ILE A 178 -12.05 -15.74 5.97
CA ILE A 178 -11.01 -15.89 4.96
C ILE A 178 -9.74 -15.20 5.49
N PRO A 179 -8.67 -15.97 5.78
CA PRO A 179 -7.40 -15.40 6.17
C PRO A 179 -6.68 -14.80 4.97
N ILE A 180 -6.21 -13.57 5.12
CA ILE A 180 -5.43 -12.83 4.13
C ILE A 180 -3.98 -12.80 4.61
N THR A 181 -3.04 -13.16 3.73
CA THR A 181 -1.62 -12.91 3.92
C THR A 181 -1.14 -12.06 2.77
N TYR A 182 -1.05 -10.76 3.01
CA TYR A 182 -0.63 -9.79 2.01
C TYR A 182 0.83 -9.99 1.61
N GLN A 183 1.12 -9.76 0.34
CA GLN A 183 2.46 -9.67 -0.22
C GLN A 183 2.74 -8.23 -0.65
N HIS A 184 3.98 -7.77 -0.49
CA HIS A 184 4.40 -6.47 -0.99
C HIS A 184 4.46 -6.48 -2.53
N ALA A 185 3.73 -5.58 -3.17
CA ALA A 185 3.75 -5.40 -4.62
C ALA A 185 4.70 -4.25 -5.05
N ALA A 186 5.10 -3.37 -4.13
CA ALA A 186 6.13 -2.36 -4.33
C ALA A 186 7.55 -2.95 -4.12
N THR A 187 8.58 -2.14 -4.21
CA THR A 187 9.97 -2.45 -3.87
C THR A 187 10.55 -1.44 -2.90
N GLN A 188 11.52 -1.82 -2.09
CA GLN A 188 12.20 -0.94 -1.15
C GLN A 188 13.67 -0.82 -1.51
N VAL A 189 14.19 0.41 -1.47
CA VAL A 189 15.63 0.70 -1.56
C VAL A 189 16.09 1.25 -0.23
N VAL A 190 17.12 0.63 0.32
CA VAL A 190 17.77 1.02 1.58
C VAL A 190 19.24 1.26 1.27
N VAL A 191 19.80 2.37 1.76
CA VAL A 191 21.22 2.68 1.62
C VAL A 191 21.81 2.86 3.03
N ALA A 192 22.64 1.91 3.45
CA ALA A 192 23.44 2.04 4.67
C ALA A 192 24.75 2.76 4.32
N ILE A 193 25.08 3.80 5.07
CA ILE A 193 26.15 4.74 4.75
C ILE A 193 27.23 4.64 5.83
N ALA A 194 28.48 4.44 5.41
CA ALA A 194 29.64 4.41 6.29
C ALA A 194 30.72 5.39 5.82
N GLY A 195 31.52 5.92 6.72
CA GLY A 195 32.72 6.67 6.38
C GLY A 195 33.83 5.75 5.89
N GLY A 196 34.52 6.16 4.82
CA GLY A 196 35.74 5.53 4.36
C GLY A 196 36.96 5.99 5.16
N GLU A 197 38.15 5.78 4.58
CA GLU A 197 39.41 6.19 5.21
C GLU A 197 39.42 7.70 5.47
N ASN A 198 39.72 8.11 6.71
CA ASN A 198 39.75 9.50 7.18
C ASN A 198 38.42 10.28 7.08
N ILE A 199 37.29 9.59 6.92
CA ILE A 199 35.95 10.20 6.94
C ILE A 199 35.18 9.70 8.16
N THR A 200 34.84 10.63 9.05
CA THR A 200 33.92 10.40 10.15
C THR A 200 32.55 11.00 9.79
N LEU A 201 31.53 10.17 9.69
CA LEU A 201 30.15 10.65 9.49
C LEU A 201 29.62 11.24 10.78
N ASN A 202 29.06 12.44 10.72
CA ASN A 202 28.43 13.08 11.88
C ASN A 202 26.90 13.07 11.75
N LYS A 203 26.37 13.34 10.55
CA LYS A 203 24.92 13.40 10.32
C LYS A 203 24.59 13.35 8.84
N ILE A 204 23.45 12.75 8.49
CA ILE A 204 22.79 12.91 7.20
C ILE A 204 21.78 14.06 7.34
N LEU A 205 21.91 15.09 6.51
CA LEU A 205 21.01 16.26 6.50
C LEU A 205 19.85 16.05 5.54
N SER A 206 20.14 15.54 4.35
CA SER A 206 19.15 15.21 3.34
C SER A 206 19.62 14.03 2.49
N ALA A 207 18.66 13.31 1.95
CA ALA A 207 18.88 12.22 1.00
C ALA A 207 17.75 12.21 -0.04
N THR A 208 18.11 12.10 -1.31
CA THR A 208 17.13 11.99 -2.39
C THR A 208 17.51 10.88 -3.36
N ILE A 209 16.50 10.29 -4.00
CA ILE A 209 16.66 9.28 -5.04
C ILE A 209 15.73 9.59 -6.21
N THR A 210 16.12 9.25 -7.43
CA THR A 210 15.23 9.35 -8.60
C THR A 210 14.46 8.05 -8.78
N PRO A 211 13.17 7.97 -8.37
CA PRO A 211 12.36 6.77 -8.52
C PRO A 211 11.87 6.61 -9.97
N PRO A 212 11.27 5.45 -10.34
CA PRO A 212 10.55 5.32 -11.60
C PRO A 212 9.48 6.39 -11.76
N LYS A 213 9.11 6.74 -12.98
CA LYS A 213 7.97 7.65 -13.21
C LYS A 213 6.70 7.06 -12.61
N PRO A 214 5.85 7.91 -11.98
CA PRO A 214 4.53 7.49 -11.52
C PRO A 214 3.63 7.11 -12.70
N GLY A 215 2.51 6.45 -12.42
CA GLY A 215 1.55 6.08 -13.44
C GLY A 215 1.55 4.60 -13.83
N ALA A 216 2.34 3.78 -13.12
CA ALA A 216 2.28 2.33 -13.23
C ALA A 216 0.88 1.81 -12.91
N ILE A 217 0.50 0.69 -13.52
CA ILE A 217 -0.79 0.02 -13.33
C ILE A 217 -0.56 -1.35 -12.69
N MET A 218 -1.35 -1.65 -11.66
CA MET A 218 -1.42 -2.99 -11.05
C MET A 218 -2.51 -3.81 -11.73
N ASP A 219 -2.18 -5.02 -12.12
CA ASP A 219 -3.16 -6.05 -12.49
C ASP A 219 -3.65 -6.76 -11.22
N LEU A 220 -4.94 -6.64 -10.92
CA LEU A 220 -5.54 -7.21 -9.71
C LEU A 220 -5.46 -8.74 -9.69
N SER A 221 -5.50 -9.40 -10.84
CA SER A 221 -5.47 -10.86 -10.92
C SER A 221 -4.12 -11.47 -10.53
N THR A 222 -3.04 -10.71 -10.72
CA THR A 222 -1.65 -11.17 -10.51
C THR A 222 -0.89 -10.39 -9.45
N GLY A 223 -1.34 -9.18 -9.07
CA GLY A 223 -0.61 -8.25 -8.22
C GLY A 223 0.60 -7.60 -8.90
N ILE A 224 0.82 -7.87 -10.19
CA ILE A 224 1.96 -7.34 -10.92
C ILE A 224 1.73 -5.86 -11.22
N ILE A 225 2.72 -5.04 -10.86
CA ILE A 225 2.78 -3.62 -11.22
C ILE A 225 3.68 -3.47 -12.45
N THR A 226 3.12 -2.95 -13.54
CA THR A 226 3.88 -2.63 -14.75
C THR A 226 4.28 -1.17 -14.70
N SER A 227 5.59 -0.92 -14.52
CA SER A 227 6.16 0.41 -14.37
C SER A 227 6.81 0.91 -15.66
N GLU A 228 6.93 2.24 -15.74
CA GLU A 228 7.77 2.91 -16.74
C GLU A 228 9.25 2.54 -16.54
N VAL A 229 10.00 2.50 -17.65
CA VAL A 229 11.45 2.22 -17.63
C VAL A 229 12.31 3.47 -17.43
N SER A 230 11.69 4.62 -17.34
CA SER A 230 12.33 5.94 -17.14
C SER A 230 12.12 6.43 -15.71
N TYR A 231 13.04 7.30 -15.25
CA TYR A 231 13.00 7.87 -13.92
C TYR A 231 12.34 9.24 -13.88
N ASP A 232 11.79 9.59 -12.72
CA ASP A 232 11.18 10.89 -12.42
C ASP A 232 12.21 11.83 -11.77
N LYS A 233 11.74 13.01 -11.35
CA LYS A 233 12.49 13.92 -10.49
C LYS A 233 12.85 13.23 -9.17
N ALA A 234 13.92 13.75 -8.54
CA ALA A 234 14.33 13.26 -7.23
C ALA A 234 13.22 13.40 -6.19
N ALA A 235 13.11 12.38 -5.35
CA ALA A 235 12.20 12.29 -4.21
C ALA A 235 12.99 12.13 -2.92
N ASP A 236 12.48 12.70 -1.83
CA ASP A 236 13.11 12.64 -0.52
C ASP A 236 13.04 11.21 0.03
N MET A 237 14.15 10.74 0.59
CA MET A 237 14.24 9.46 1.30
C MET A 237 14.02 9.66 2.80
N GLY A 238 13.43 8.68 3.46
CA GLY A 238 13.41 8.61 4.92
C GLY A 238 14.83 8.42 5.46
N ILE A 239 15.17 9.13 6.54
CA ILE A 239 16.51 9.11 7.16
C ILE A 239 16.38 8.54 8.57
N ASN A 240 17.22 7.56 8.91
CA ASN A 240 17.42 7.07 10.26
C ASN A 240 18.91 6.85 10.51
N ASP A 241 19.49 7.64 11.39
CA ASP A 241 20.93 7.68 11.63
C ASP A 241 21.75 7.75 10.32
N PHE A 242 22.49 6.69 10.02
CA PHE A 242 23.30 6.55 8.80
C PHE A 242 22.68 5.62 7.76
N THR A 243 21.36 5.46 7.81
CA THR A 243 20.59 4.69 6.83
C THR A 243 19.52 5.58 6.20
N VAL A 244 19.35 5.47 4.90
CA VAL A 244 18.28 6.15 4.17
C VAL A 244 17.49 5.13 3.36
N GLN A 245 16.19 5.36 3.18
CA GLN A 245 15.33 4.41 2.48
C GLN A 245 14.20 5.07 1.72
N TYR A 246 13.70 4.36 0.72
CA TYR A 246 12.57 4.78 -0.09
C TYR A 246 11.80 3.58 -0.62
N ILE A 247 10.47 3.65 -0.58
CA ILE A 247 9.58 2.68 -1.22
C ILE A 247 9.22 3.21 -2.60
N MET A 248 9.37 2.38 -3.62
CA MET A 248 9.08 2.77 -4.99
C MET A 248 8.40 1.65 -5.77
N LEU A 249 7.88 2.00 -6.93
CA LEU A 249 7.35 1.03 -7.88
C LEU A 249 8.47 0.10 -8.37
N PRO A 250 8.18 -1.19 -8.63
CA PRO A 250 9.15 -2.09 -9.25
C PRO A 250 9.63 -1.53 -10.58
N VAL A 251 10.90 -1.72 -10.91
CA VAL A 251 11.45 -1.20 -12.17
C VAL A 251 12.45 -2.17 -12.79
N LYS A 252 12.40 -2.27 -14.12
CA LYS A 252 13.43 -2.94 -14.92
C LYS A 252 14.04 -1.91 -15.88
N SER A 253 15.26 -1.45 -15.56
CA SER A 253 15.93 -0.41 -16.34
C SER A 253 17.43 -0.62 -16.34
N SER A 254 18.06 -0.48 -17.52
CA SER A 254 19.52 -0.46 -17.65
C SER A 254 20.15 0.86 -17.26
N SER A 255 19.35 1.93 -17.15
CA SER A 255 19.82 3.22 -16.66
C SER A 255 19.89 3.21 -15.14
N PRO A 256 20.91 3.85 -14.53
CA PRO A 256 20.98 3.98 -13.08
C PRO A 256 19.98 5.01 -12.57
N MET A 257 19.51 4.83 -11.35
CA MET A 257 18.91 5.88 -10.53
C MET A 257 19.99 6.87 -10.10
N THR A 258 19.61 8.05 -9.65
CA THR A 258 20.52 9.00 -9.02
C THR A 258 20.26 9.06 -7.53
N LEU A 259 21.27 8.83 -6.72
CA LEU A 259 21.26 9.07 -5.27
C LEU A 259 22.02 10.36 -4.99
N THR A 260 21.43 11.26 -4.19
CA THR A 260 22.12 12.46 -3.69
C THR A 260 22.01 12.50 -2.17
N LEU A 261 23.13 12.70 -1.50
CA LEU A 261 23.26 12.76 -0.05
C LEU A 261 23.90 14.09 0.35
N GLU A 262 23.34 14.75 1.35
CA GLU A 262 23.96 15.90 2.00
C GLU A 262 24.37 15.50 3.43
N LEU A 263 25.65 15.54 3.71
CA LEU A 263 26.28 14.96 4.90
C LEU A 263 27.09 15.98 5.67
N MET A 264 27.07 15.89 7.00
CA MET A 264 28.08 16.48 7.88
C MET A 264 29.16 15.43 8.14
N VAL A 265 30.42 15.79 7.87
CA VAL A 265 31.57 14.88 8.02
C VAL A 265 32.70 15.57 8.78
N ASN A 266 33.54 14.80 9.46
CA ASN A 266 34.76 15.23 10.11
C ASN A 266 34.60 16.40 11.11
N GLY A 267 33.38 16.63 11.65
CA GLY A 267 33.09 17.77 12.53
C GLY A 267 33.17 19.14 11.83
N GLU A 268 33.11 19.18 10.49
CA GLU A 268 33.10 20.41 9.72
C GLU A 268 31.85 21.26 10.02
N SER A 269 31.98 22.58 9.85
CA SER A 269 30.85 23.52 10.06
C SER A 269 29.96 23.67 8.83
N PHE A 270 30.26 22.99 7.74
CA PHE A 270 29.51 23.00 6.48
C PHE A 270 29.21 21.56 6.03
N SER A 271 28.13 21.40 5.25
CA SER A 271 27.75 20.11 4.68
C SER A 271 28.51 19.84 3.37
N ARG A 272 28.65 18.57 3.05
CA ARG A 272 29.14 18.08 1.74
C ARG A 272 28.01 17.39 1.01
N THR A 273 27.87 17.68 -0.29
CA THR A 273 26.88 17.04 -1.16
C THR A 273 27.57 16.01 -2.05
N TYR A 274 27.05 14.81 -2.03
CA TYR A 274 27.51 13.69 -2.85
C TYR A 274 26.37 13.23 -3.77
N THR A 275 26.65 13.16 -5.07
CA THR A 275 25.70 12.65 -6.07
C THR A 275 26.34 11.47 -6.80
N THR A 276 25.64 10.36 -6.92
CA THR A 276 26.16 9.13 -7.50
C THR A 276 25.07 8.35 -8.23
N PRO A 277 25.40 7.66 -9.34
CA PRO A 277 24.49 6.69 -9.92
C PRO A 277 24.32 5.49 -9.00
N LEU A 278 23.08 5.01 -8.88
CA LEU A 278 22.71 3.80 -8.15
C LEU A 278 22.09 2.80 -9.13
N THR A 279 22.86 1.76 -9.47
CA THR A 279 22.43 0.76 -10.45
C THR A 279 21.72 -0.40 -9.75
N PRO A 280 20.46 -0.72 -10.12
CA PRO A 280 19.80 -1.90 -9.62
C PRO A 280 20.59 -3.19 -9.97
N PRO A 281 20.66 -4.18 -9.05
CA PRO A 281 21.29 -5.45 -9.37
C PRO A 281 20.54 -6.13 -10.51
N ASN A 282 21.29 -6.61 -11.52
CA ASN A 282 20.74 -7.18 -12.75
C ASN A 282 19.74 -6.26 -13.49
N ASN A 283 19.86 -4.95 -13.31
CA ASN A 283 18.96 -3.94 -13.88
C ASN A 283 17.49 -4.10 -13.45
N LEU A 284 17.23 -4.69 -12.29
CA LEU A 284 15.89 -5.02 -11.82
C LEU A 284 15.74 -4.75 -10.32
N LEU A 285 14.69 -4.00 -9.97
CA LEU A 285 14.12 -3.94 -8.63
C LEU A 285 12.76 -4.65 -8.66
N SER A 286 12.72 -5.87 -8.15
CA SER A 286 11.50 -6.70 -8.17
C SER A 286 10.56 -6.33 -7.05
N ALA A 287 9.26 -6.47 -7.30
CA ALA A 287 8.21 -6.40 -6.29
C ALA A 287 8.52 -7.29 -5.07
N GLY A 288 8.13 -6.83 -3.88
CA GLY A 288 8.27 -7.55 -2.63
C GLY A 288 9.72 -7.74 -2.15
N ASN A 289 10.69 -7.05 -2.73
CA ASN A 289 12.08 -7.11 -2.29
C ASN A 289 12.52 -5.80 -1.66
N SER A 290 13.37 -5.90 -0.63
CA SER A 290 14.15 -4.80 -0.09
C SER A 290 15.60 -4.94 -0.53
N TYR A 291 16.15 -3.92 -1.15
CA TYR A 291 17.51 -3.89 -1.69
C TYR A 291 18.40 -3.03 -0.80
N LEU A 292 19.33 -3.64 -0.10
CA LEU A 292 20.31 -2.94 0.74
C LEU A 292 21.59 -2.65 -0.08
N PHE A 293 21.83 -1.37 -0.30
CA PHE A 293 23.07 -0.85 -0.83
C PHE A 293 23.97 -0.39 0.33
N ARG A 294 25.24 -0.76 0.30
CA ARG A 294 26.24 -0.32 1.28
C ARG A 294 27.11 0.73 0.64
N ALA A 295 26.94 1.98 1.04
CA ALA A 295 27.69 3.13 0.54
C ALA A 295 28.86 3.45 1.47
N VAL A 296 30.05 3.66 0.90
CA VAL A 296 31.22 4.14 1.62
C VAL A 296 31.56 5.52 1.09
N ILE A 297 31.56 6.52 1.97
CA ILE A 297 31.85 7.92 1.66
C ILE A 297 33.36 8.13 1.70
N ASN A 298 33.92 8.52 0.59
CA ASN A 298 35.30 8.96 0.49
C ASN A 298 35.36 10.50 0.38
N GLU A 299 36.53 11.09 0.32
CA GLU A 299 36.69 12.55 0.34
C GLU A 299 35.83 13.26 -0.73
N ASN A 300 35.79 12.72 -1.94
CA ASN A 300 35.10 13.34 -3.09
C ASN A 300 34.17 12.36 -3.85
N SER A 301 33.86 11.20 -3.29
CA SER A 301 33.08 10.17 -4.00
C SER A 301 32.31 9.25 -3.06
N ILE A 302 31.33 8.56 -3.60
CA ILE A 302 30.68 7.42 -2.96
C ILE A 302 31.08 6.16 -3.72
N SER A 303 31.52 5.14 -2.99
CA SER A 303 31.69 3.80 -3.53
C SER A 303 30.64 2.86 -2.93
N PHE A 304 30.20 1.89 -3.70
CA PHE A 304 29.27 0.88 -3.24
C PHE A 304 29.97 -0.46 -3.11
N ALA A 305 29.80 -1.08 -1.94
CA ALA A 305 30.04 -2.49 -1.78
C ALA A 305 28.90 -3.31 -2.44
N ASN A 306 28.93 -4.62 -2.31
CA ASN A 306 27.90 -5.49 -2.89
C ASN A 306 26.48 -5.11 -2.42
N VAL A 307 25.54 -5.10 -3.37
CA VAL A 307 24.12 -5.00 -3.07
C VAL A 307 23.62 -6.33 -2.57
N SER A 308 22.81 -6.31 -1.52
CA SER A 308 22.14 -7.51 -1.01
C SER A 308 20.62 -7.31 -1.01
N VAL A 309 19.89 -8.39 -1.31
CA VAL A 309 18.44 -8.42 -1.11
C VAL A 309 18.21 -8.80 0.35
N LYS A 310 17.52 -7.93 1.07
CA LYS A 310 17.17 -8.08 2.48
C LYS A 310 15.68 -8.31 2.65
N GLU A 311 15.31 -8.64 3.86
CA GLU A 311 13.92 -8.69 4.27
C GLU A 311 13.28 -7.31 4.11
N TRP A 312 12.00 -7.32 3.71
CA TRP A 312 11.20 -6.09 3.67
C TRP A 312 11.03 -5.55 5.09
N THR A 313 11.33 -4.28 5.27
CA THR A 313 11.16 -3.62 6.56
C THR A 313 9.78 -2.97 6.60
N GLU A 314 8.95 -3.39 7.55
CA GLU A 314 7.64 -2.78 7.76
C GLU A 314 7.77 -1.29 8.13
N VAL A 315 6.76 -0.51 7.75
CA VAL A 315 6.59 0.86 8.19
C VAL A 315 5.89 0.81 9.55
N ASP A 316 6.41 1.51 10.56
CA ASP A 316 5.75 1.58 11.86
C ASP A 316 4.41 2.34 11.80
N GLU A 317 3.64 2.28 12.89
CA GLU A 317 2.31 2.93 13.00
C GLU A 317 2.37 4.46 12.82
N SER A 318 3.54 5.09 12.90
CA SER A 318 3.75 6.52 12.67
C SER A 318 4.07 6.86 11.22
N GLY A 319 4.13 5.85 10.34
CA GLY A 319 4.54 5.98 8.95
C GLY A 319 6.06 6.02 8.76
N ASN A 320 6.84 5.83 9.83
CA ASN A 320 8.28 5.70 9.74
C ASN A 320 8.64 4.25 9.44
N PRO A 321 9.53 4.04 8.48
CA PRO A 321 9.98 2.70 8.15
C PRO A 321 10.77 2.09 9.30
N LEU A 322 10.51 0.82 9.61
CA LEU A 322 11.35 0.02 10.48
C LEU A 322 12.61 -0.37 9.72
N TYR A 323 13.76 0.00 10.23
CA TYR A 323 15.04 -0.25 9.57
C TYR A 323 15.52 -1.67 9.86
N PRO A 324 16.17 -2.33 8.88
CA PRO A 324 16.79 -3.62 9.15
C PRO A 324 17.78 -3.46 10.31
N VAL A 325 17.65 -4.30 11.33
CA VAL A 325 18.63 -4.41 12.41
C VAL A 325 19.98 -4.74 11.76
N GLN A 326 21.01 -3.95 12.06
CA GLN A 326 22.35 -4.26 11.61
C GLN A 326 22.82 -5.51 12.37
N ASP A 327 23.11 -6.59 11.62
CA ASP A 327 23.85 -7.76 12.15
C ASP A 327 25.30 -7.40 12.43
#